data_73686c07976ec84999bb6aef037a8770
#
_entry.id   73686c07976ec84999bb6aef037a8770
#
_cell.length_a   1.000
_cell.length_b   1.000
_cell.length_c   1.000
_cell.angle_alpha   90.00
_cell.angle_beta   90.00
_cell.angle_gamma   90.00
#
_symmetry.space_group_name_H-M   'P 1'
#
loop_
_entity.id
_entity.type
_entity.pdbx_description
1 polymer ?
#
loop_
_entity_poly.entity_id
_entity_poly.type
_entity_poly.pdbx_seq_one_letter_code
_entity_poly.pdbx_strand_id
1 'polypeptide(L)'
;VHSYSEIEDQIYKLVLREFITEEEAETISIQKILNFFNSSIGERMKKAKNLYREVPFYMEIGSSEIYRELPSKIYDSEKVLVQGIIDCYFQEENELVLLDYKTDYVKSSEDMREKYRVQIWYYARALEKLTGKKVKNKYLYLFYEDSLLEI
;
A
#
# COMPACT_ATOMS: atom_id res chain seq x y z
N VAL A 1 -7.80 18.85 -7.76
CA VAL A 1 -6.60 19.38 -7.08
C VAL A 1 -6.97 19.51 -5.63
N HIS A 2 -6.27 18.81 -4.74
CA HIS A 2 -6.50 18.98 -3.30
C HIS A 2 -5.77 20.25 -2.85
N SER A 3 -6.51 21.20 -2.31
CA SER A 3 -5.95 22.37 -1.66
C SER A 3 -5.76 22.14 -0.16
N TYR A 4 -4.96 22.99 0.49
CA TYR A 4 -4.77 22.93 1.94
C TYR A 4 -6.11 22.99 2.69
N SER A 5 -6.98 23.93 2.31
CA SER A 5 -8.29 24.10 2.95
C SER A 5 -9.24 22.93 2.73
N GLU A 6 -9.19 22.27 1.58
CA GLU A 6 -10.01 21.07 1.33
C GLU A 6 -9.60 19.90 2.20
N ILE A 7 -8.30 19.72 2.46
CA ILE A 7 -7.79 18.68 3.36
C ILE A 7 -8.15 19.02 4.80
N GLU A 8 -7.95 20.28 5.21
CA GLU A 8 -8.33 20.77 6.53
C GLU A 8 -9.82 20.54 6.82
N ASP A 9 -10.69 20.89 5.87
CA ASP A 9 -12.14 20.63 5.95
C ASP A 9 -12.46 19.13 6.06
N GLN A 10 -11.72 18.26 5.39
CA GLN A 10 -11.90 16.82 5.50
C GLN A 10 -11.51 16.32 6.89
N ILE A 11 -10.37 16.76 7.43
CA ILE A 11 -9.92 16.40 8.78
C ILE A 11 -10.97 16.86 9.80
N TYR A 12 -11.44 18.09 9.71
CA TYR A 12 -12.50 18.61 10.58
C TYR A 12 -13.77 17.74 10.53
N LYS A 13 -14.19 17.30 9.33
CA LYS A 13 -15.35 16.40 9.18
C LYS A 13 -15.12 15.02 9.79
N LEU A 14 -13.90 14.51 9.78
CA LEU A 14 -13.55 13.24 10.42
C LEU A 14 -13.68 13.36 11.95
N VAL A 15 -13.24 14.47 12.55
CA VAL A 15 -13.41 14.75 13.97
C VAL A 15 -14.89 14.87 14.32
N LEU A 16 -15.67 15.67 13.56
CA LEU A 16 -17.10 15.83 13.79
C LEU A 16 -17.91 14.53 13.73
N ARG A 17 -17.44 13.57 12.94
CA ARG A 17 -18.07 12.25 12.79
C ARG A 17 -17.50 11.20 13.73
N GLU A 18 -16.64 11.60 14.66
CA GLU A 18 -15.99 10.72 15.63
C GLU A 18 -15.16 9.58 15.01
N PHE A 19 -14.67 9.77 13.76
CA PHE A 19 -13.74 8.82 13.12
C PHE A 19 -12.33 8.97 13.67
N ILE A 20 -11.95 10.17 14.08
CA ILE A 20 -10.69 10.49 14.74
C ILE A 20 -10.95 11.49 15.86
N THR A 21 -10.09 11.50 16.89
CA THR A 21 -10.11 12.48 17.96
C THR A 21 -9.47 13.80 17.53
N GLU A 22 -9.68 14.87 18.30
CA GLU A 22 -8.98 16.15 18.10
C GLU A 22 -7.47 15.97 18.24
N GLU A 23 -7.02 15.19 19.22
CA GLU A 23 -5.58 14.91 19.43
C GLU A 23 -4.96 14.17 18.24
N GLU A 24 -5.67 13.19 17.66
CA GLU A 24 -5.23 12.51 16.44
C GLU A 24 -5.19 13.47 15.24
N ALA A 25 -6.17 14.36 15.10
CA ALA A 25 -6.21 15.34 14.03
C ALA A 25 -5.00 16.30 14.08
N GLU A 26 -4.56 16.71 15.28
CA GLU A 26 -3.37 17.55 15.46
C GLU A 26 -2.06 16.89 14.98
N THR A 27 -2.01 15.56 14.94
CA THR A 27 -0.84 14.82 14.43
C THR A 27 -0.77 14.77 12.90
N ILE A 28 -1.86 15.10 12.20
CA ILE A 28 -1.95 14.98 10.74
C ILE A 28 -1.24 16.18 10.08
N SER A 29 -0.19 15.89 9.33
CA SER A 29 0.50 16.92 8.54
C SER A 29 -0.18 17.09 7.17
N ILE A 30 -0.98 18.15 7.03
CA ILE A 30 -1.62 18.52 5.76
C ILE A 30 -0.59 18.70 4.65
N GLN A 31 0.58 19.29 4.98
CA GLN A 31 1.64 19.49 3.99
C GLN A 31 2.17 18.16 3.42
N LYS A 32 2.33 17.13 4.23
CA LYS A 32 2.77 15.81 3.76
C LYS A 32 1.72 15.16 2.84
N ILE A 33 0.45 15.35 3.14
CA ILE A 33 -0.64 14.90 2.27
C ILE A 33 -0.59 15.63 0.92
N LEU A 34 -0.38 16.95 0.93
CA LEU A 34 -0.21 17.73 -0.30
C LEU A 34 1.03 17.30 -1.10
N ASN A 35 2.16 17.06 -0.42
CA ASN A 35 3.38 16.58 -1.04
C ASN A 35 3.14 15.24 -1.75
N PHE A 36 2.42 14.31 -1.10
CA PHE A 36 2.02 13.05 -1.73
C PHE A 36 1.21 13.28 -3.01
N PHE A 37 0.14 14.07 -2.95
CA PHE A 37 -0.70 14.32 -4.13
C PHE A 37 0.01 15.06 -5.26
N ASN A 38 1.03 15.86 -4.95
CA ASN A 38 1.86 16.56 -5.92
C ASN A 38 3.08 15.74 -6.39
N SER A 39 3.32 14.57 -5.79
CA SER A 39 4.37 13.66 -6.23
C SER A 39 4.03 12.98 -7.56
N SER A 40 5.04 12.38 -8.19
CA SER A 40 4.85 11.63 -9.44
C SER A 40 3.82 10.51 -9.31
N ILE A 41 3.81 9.79 -8.19
CA ILE A 41 2.84 8.72 -7.94
C ILE A 41 1.44 9.26 -7.67
N GLY A 42 1.32 10.38 -6.94
CA GLY A 42 0.04 11.07 -6.70
C GLY A 42 -0.59 11.54 -8.00
N GLU A 43 0.22 12.07 -8.94
CA GLU A 43 -0.25 12.49 -10.27
C GLU A 43 -0.70 11.29 -11.12
N ARG A 44 0.02 10.16 -11.07
CA ARG A 44 -0.39 8.91 -11.75
C ARG A 44 -1.71 8.40 -11.18
N MET A 45 -1.82 8.36 -9.86
CA MET A 45 -3.03 7.92 -9.15
C MET A 45 -4.26 8.78 -9.52
N LYS A 46 -4.11 10.11 -9.60
CA LYS A 46 -5.20 11.03 -10.00
C LYS A 46 -5.67 10.80 -11.43
N LYS A 47 -4.79 10.39 -12.34
CA LYS A 47 -5.11 10.10 -13.75
C LYS A 47 -5.70 8.71 -13.99
N ALA A 48 -5.59 7.82 -13.01
CA ALA A 48 -6.06 6.46 -13.12
C ALA A 48 -7.60 6.41 -13.22
N LYS A 49 -8.11 5.60 -14.15
CA LYS A 49 -9.57 5.41 -14.32
C LYS A 49 -10.18 4.61 -13.17
N ASN A 50 -9.42 3.64 -12.68
CA ASN A 50 -9.85 2.74 -11.61
C ASN A 50 -8.83 2.84 -10.48
N LEU A 51 -9.30 3.30 -9.33
CA LEU A 51 -8.54 3.45 -8.10
C LEU A 51 -9.26 2.74 -6.98
N TYR A 52 -8.55 1.86 -6.28
CA TYR A 52 -9.06 1.05 -5.18
C TYR A 52 -8.22 1.32 -3.92
N ARG A 53 -8.90 1.45 -2.79
CA ARG A 53 -8.29 1.74 -1.49
C ARG A 53 -8.81 0.80 -0.43
N GLU A 54 -7.97 0.48 0.55
CA GLU A 54 -8.32 -0.35 1.70
C GLU A 54 -9.00 -1.68 1.28
N VAL A 55 -8.38 -2.38 0.33
CA VAL A 55 -8.95 -3.60 -0.24
C VAL A 55 -8.54 -4.81 0.59
N PRO A 56 -9.50 -5.42 1.32
CA PRO A 56 -9.20 -6.64 2.06
C PRO A 56 -8.97 -7.80 1.09
N PHE A 57 -8.03 -8.67 1.44
CA PHE A 57 -7.79 -9.90 0.72
C PHE A 57 -7.53 -11.05 1.67
N TYR A 58 -7.81 -12.24 1.19
CA TYR A 58 -7.33 -13.50 1.73
C TYR A 58 -6.94 -14.42 0.58
N MET A 59 -5.85 -15.16 0.74
CA MET A 59 -5.43 -16.14 -0.24
C MET A 59 -4.77 -17.34 0.43
N GLU A 60 -4.94 -18.51 -0.16
CA GLU A 60 -4.18 -19.68 0.21
C GLU A 60 -2.90 -19.76 -0.64
N ILE A 61 -1.79 -19.99 0.02
CA ILE A 61 -0.47 -20.20 -0.58
C ILE A 61 0.00 -21.58 -0.17
N GLY A 62 0.53 -22.33 -1.10
CA GLY A 62 1.20 -23.59 -0.79
C GLY A 62 2.40 -23.35 0.11
N SER A 63 2.59 -24.18 1.13
CA SER A 63 3.74 -24.05 2.03
C SER A 63 5.08 -24.12 1.30
N SER A 64 5.15 -24.85 0.18
CA SER A 64 6.31 -24.89 -0.71
C SER A 64 6.69 -23.53 -1.33
N GLU A 65 5.74 -22.62 -1.51
CA GLU A 65 6.01 -21.25 -1.99
C GLU A 65 6.63 -20.36 -0.88
N ILE A 66 6.35 -20.67 0.38
CA ILE A 66 6.82 -19.92 1.55
C ILE A 66 8.19 -20.45 2.01
N TYR A 67 8.32 -21.76 2.07
CA TYR A 67 9.50 -22.45 2.59
C TYR A 67 10.34 -23.07 1.46
N ARG A 68 10.85 -22.24 0.55
CA ARG A 68 11.62 -22.68 -0.63
C ARG A 68 12.89 -23.48 -0.28
N GLU A 69 13.37 -23.38 0.95
CA GLU A 69 14.60 -24.04 1.42
C GLU A 69 14.35 -25.42 2.06
N LEU A 70 13.08 -25.82 2.24
CA LEU A 70 12.74 -27.08 2.86
C LEU A 70 12.37 -28.13 1.80
N PRO A 71 12.68 -29.44 2.04
CA PRO A 71 12.37 -30.51 1.09
C PRO A 71 10.87 -30.57 0.81
N SER A 72 10.48 -30.43 -0.47
CA SER A 72 9.08 -30.37 -0.96
C SER A 72 8.19 -31.53 -0.51
N LYS A 73 8.75 -32.69 -0.24
CA LYS A 73 8.02 -33.91 0.14
C LYS A 73 7.25 -33.84 1.46
N ILE A 74 7.57 -32.89 2.34
CA ILE A 74 6.97 -32.79 3.68
C ILE A 74 5.78 -31.81 3.67
N TYR A 75 5.73 -30.84 2.75
CA TYR A 75 4.83 -29.68 2.82
C TYR A 75 3.92 -29.50 1.61
N ASP A 76 3.99 -30.35 0.58
CA ASP A 76 3.23 -30.19 -0.67
C ASP A 76 1.69 -30.24 -0.50
N SER A 77 1.21 -30.69 0.67
CA SER A 77 -0.23 -30.76 0.97
C SER A 77 -0.72 -29.65 1.91
N GLU A 78 0.18 -28.89 2.52
CA GLU A 78 -0.20 -27.86 3.47
C GLU A 78 -0.37 -26.50 2.78
N LYS A 79 -1.46 -25.82 3.14
CA LYS A 79 -1.76 -24.48 2.67
C LYS A 79 -1.72 -23.51 3.84
N VAL A 80 -1.11 -22.35 3.61
CA VAL A 80 -1.10 -21.25 4.57
C VAL A 80 -2.07 -20.18 4.09
N LEU A 81 -2.98 -19.79 4.98
CA LEU A 81 -3.88 -18.67 4.73
C LEU A 81 -3.16 -17.36 5.02
N VAL A 82 -3.05 -16.52 4.00
CA VAL A 82 -2.52 -15.15 4.11
C VAL A 82 -3.67 -14.18 3.92
N GLN A 83 -3.82 -13.26 4.85
CA GLN A 83 -4.83 -12.21 4.81
C GLN A 83 -4.22 -10.84 5.14
N GLY A 84 -4.83 -9.79 4.62
CA GLY A 84 -4.41 -8.42 4.86
C GLY A 84 -5.33 -7.41 4.20
N ILE A 85 -4.93 -6.15 4.28
CA ILE A 85 -5.57 -5.03 3.61
C ILE A 85 -4.52 -4.36 2.72
N ILE A 86 -4.83 -4.20 1.45
CA ILE A 86 -4.00 -3.46 0.50
C ILE A 86 -4.41 -2.00 0.57
N ASP A 87 -3.50 -1.12 0.93
CA ASP A 87 -3.79 0.30 1.12
C ASP A 87 -4.33 0.94 -0.14
N CYS A 88 -3.63 0.73 -1.26
CA CYS A 88 -4.03 1.32 -2.53
C CYS A 88 -3.48 0.52 -3.72
N TYR A 89 -4.30 0.39 -4.75
CA TYR A 89 -3.82 0.04 -6.09
C TYR A 89 -4.67 0.73 -7.16
N PHE A 90 -4.09 0.93 -8.32
CA PHE A 90 -4.80 1.52 -9.45
C PHE A 90 -4.36 0.89 -10.77
N GLN A 91 -5.21 1.08 -11.78
CA GLN A 91 -4.96 0.51 -13.10
C GLN A 91 -4.41 1.58 -14.04
N GLU A 92 -3.32 1.24 -14.72
CA GLU A 92 -2.80 1.95 -15.88
C GLU A 92 -2.80 1.01 -17.08
N GLU A 93 -3.51 1.39 -18.11
CA GLU A 93 -3.75 0.52 -19.27
C GLU A 93 -4.37 -0.81 -18.86
N ASN A 94 -3.64 -1.92 -18.99
CA ASN A 94 -4.11 -3.24 -18.61
C ASN A 94 -3.32 -3.86 -17.42
N GLU A 95 -2.48 -3.08 -16.77
CA GLU A 95 -1.64 -3.51 -15.67
C GLU A 95 -1.98 -2.73 -14.38
N LEU A 96 -1.52 -3.26 -13.25
CA LEU A 96 -1.76 -2.67 -11.94
C LEU A 96 -0.50 -2.00 -11.38
N VAL A 97 -0.71 -0.93 -10.64
CA VAL A 97 0.29 -0.28 -9.80
C VAL A 97 -0.16 -0.45 -8.35
N LEU A 98 0.67 -1.10 -7.55
CA LEU A 98 0.48 -1.29 -6.12
C LEU A 98 1.20 -0.19 -5.35
N LEU A 99 0.52 0.43 -4.41
CA LEU A 99 1.04 1.48 -3.55
C LEU A 99 0.65 1.20 -2.10
N ASP A 100 1.64 1.20 -1.23
CA ASP A 100 1.47 1.02 0.20
C ASP A 100 2.08 2.23 0.94
N TYR A 101 1.39 2.70 1.98
CA TYR A 101 1.77 3.90 2.71
C TYR A 101 2.51 3.56 3.99
N LYS A 102 3.64 4.24 4.24
CA LYS A 102 4.42 4.06 5.46
C LYS A 102 4.66 5.39 6.16
N THR A 103 4.33 5.44 7.44
CA THR A 103 4.53 6.61 8.30
C THR A 103 5.73 6.44 9.24
N ASP A 104 6.25 5.23 9.36
CA ASP A 104 7.37 4.92 10.23
C ASP A 104 8.70 5.45 9.67
N TYR A 105 9.61 5.78 10.60
CA TYR A 105 10.99 6.14 10.30
C TYR A 105 11.87 4.91 10.24
N VAL A 106 12.67 4.78 9.20
CA VAL A 106 13.73 3.77 9.09
C VAL A 106 15.00 4.45 8.60
N LYS A 107 16.14 3.95 9.04
CA LYS A 107 17.45 4.60 8.82
C LYS A 107 17.88 4.71 7.35
N SER A 108 17.39 3.80 6.50
CA SER A 108 17.74 3.81 5.08
C SER A 108 16.63 3.21 4.21
N SER A 109 16.63 3.58 2.92
CA SER A 109 15.73 3.00 1.91
C SER A 109 15.95 1.49 1.75
N GLU A 110 17.16 0.97 1.95
CA GLU A 110 17.44 -0.46 1.88
C GLU A 110 16.82 -1.21 3.05
N ASP A 111 16.88 -0.66 4.27
CA ASP A 111 16.20 -1.25 5.43
C ASP A 111 14.68 -1.28 5.22
N MET A 112 14.11 -0.26 4.56
CA MET A 112 12.68 -0.24 4.19
C MET A 112 12.34 -1.32 3.17
N ARG A 113 13.15 -1.49 2.13
CA ARG A 113 12.96 -2.57 1.15
C ARG A 113 12.97 -3.93 1.83
N GLU A 114 13.98 -4.22 2.62
CA GLU A 114 14.13 -5.51 3.30
C GLU A 114 12.94 -5.77 4.25
N LYS A 115 12.56 -4.76 5.03
CA LYS A 115 11.44 -4.86 5.98
C LYS A 115 10.10 -5.19 5.32
N TYR A 116 9.80 -4.54 4.17
CA TYR A 116 8.48 -4.61 3.55
C TYR A 116 8.40 -5.45 2.28
N ARG A 117 9.52 -5.94 1.76
CA ARG A 117 9.59 -6.75 0.53
C ARG A 117 8.62 -7.92 0.54
N VAL A 118 8.56 -8.65 1.64
CA VAL A 118 7.71 -9.85 1.77
C VAL A 118 6.23 -9.46 1.77
N GLN A 119 5.86 -8.41 2.51
CA GLN A 119 4.48 -7.90 2.54
C GLN A 119 4.02 -7.49 1.14
N ILE A 120 4.81 -6.68 0.45
CA ILE A 120 4.50 -6.17 -0.88
C ILE A 120 4.44 -7.30 -1.91
N TRP A 121 5.28 -8.32 -1.78
CA TRP A 121 5.21 -9.51 -2.62
C TRP A 121 3.87 -10.24 -2.46
N TYR A 122 3.41 -10.45 -1.22
CA TYR A 122 2.10 -11.07 -0.96
C TYR A 122 0.95 -10.24 -1.51
N TYR A 123 1.00 -8.92 -1.34
CA TYR A 123 -0.02 -8.02 -1.88
C TYR A 123 -0.09 -8.08 -3.41
N ALA A 124 1.04 -8.05 -4.09
CA ALA A 124 1.10 -8.19 -5.54
C ALA A 124 0.53 -9.53 -6.02
N ARG A 125 0.91 -10.63 -5.38
CA ARG A 125 0.40 -11.97 -5.68
C ARG A 125 -1.13 -12.06 -5.47
N ALA A 126 -1.64 -11.49 -4.39
CA ALA A 126 -3.08 -11.45 -4.13
C ALA A 126 -3.81 -10.69 -5.23
N LEU A 127 -3.32 -9.50 -5.62
CA LEU A 127 -3.91 -8.70 -6.69
C LEU A 127 -3.90 -9.43 -8.03
N GLU A 128 -2.79 -10.04 -8.41
CA GLU A 128 -2.68 -10.80 -9.66
C GLU A 128 -3.66 -11.98 -9.69
N LYS A 129 -3.80 -12.69 -8.56
CA LYS A 129 -4.75 -13.81 -8.44
C LYS A 129 -6.21 -13.34 -8.47
N LEU A 130 -6.54 -12.24 -7.82
CA LEU A 130 -7.89 -11.70 -7.75
C LEU A 130 -8.36 -11.06 -9.06
N THR A 131 -7.45 -10.38 -9.76
CA THR A 131 -7.80 -9.55 -10.93
C THR A 131 -7.46 -10.18 -12.27
N GLY A 132 -6.57 -11.16 -12.29
CA GLY A 132 -5.99 -11.72 -13.51
C GLY A 132 -5.05 -10.76 -14.25
N LYS A 133 -4.68 -9.62 -13.63
CA LYS A 133 -3.81 -8.60 -14.22
C LYS A 133 -2.46 -8.59 -13.54
N LYS A 134 -1.41 -8.25 -14.30
CA LYS A 134 -0.05 -8.15 -13.79
C LYS A 134 0.12 -6.88 -12.96
N VAL A 135 0.84 -6.98 -11.84
CA VAL A 135 1.32 -5.83 -11.07
C VAL A 135 2.67 -5.40 -11.64
N LYS A 136 2.68 -4.30 -12.43
CA LYS A 136 3.89 -3.81 -13.11
C LYS A 136 4.83 -3.04 -12.20
N ASN A 137 4.28 -2.27 -11.26
CA ASN A 137 5.07 -1.50 -10.29
C ASN A 137 4.54 -1.73 -8.88
N LYS A 138 5.44 -1.77 -7.94
CA LYS A 138 5.19 -1.91 -6.51
C LYS A 138 5.94 -0.81 -5.77
N TYR A 139 5.21 0.05 -5.06
CA TYR A 139 5.77 1.21 -4.40
C TYR A 139 5.42 1.25 -2.91
N LEU A 140 6.37 1.75 -2.12
CA LEU A 140 6.12 2.31 -0.80
C LEU A 140 6.19 3.84 -0.92
N TYR A 141 5.20 4.55 -0.38
CA TYR A 141 5.31 5.98 -0.17
C TYR A 141 5.66 6.25 1.30
N LEU A 142 6.82 6.83 1.51
CA LEU A 142 7.39 7.09 2.83
C LEU A 142 7.01 8.51 3.26
N PHE A 143 5.95 8.65 4.06
CA PHE A 143 5.47 9.96 4.50
C PHE A 143 6.46 10.71 5.39
N TYR A 144 7.35 10.00 6.08
CA TYR A 144 8.38 10.66 6.88
C TYR A 144 9.34 11.48 6.01
N GLU A 145 9.73 10.96 4.86
CA GLU A 145 10.73 11.55 3.96
C GLU A 145 10.12 12.21 2.72
N ASP A 146 8.80 12.17 2.54
CA ASP A 146 8.10 12.55 1.31
C ASP A 146 8.69 11.88 0.05
N SER A 147 9.06 10.61 0.16
CA SER A 147 9.77 9.86 -0.88
C SER A 147 9.02 8.63 -1.37
N LEU A 148 9.26 8.28 -2.64
CA LEU A 148 8.72 7.09 -3.30
C LEU A 148 9.82 6.05 -3.46
N LEU A 149 9.59 4.85 -2.95
CA LEU A 149 10.52 3.74 -3.03
C LEU A 149 9.92 2.61 -3.86
N GLU A 150 10.60 2.20 -4.92
CA GLU A 150 10.22 1.02 -5.71
C GLU A 150 10.81 -0.27 -5.09
N ILE A 151 9.96 -1.34 -5.05
CA ILE A 151 10.28 -2.64 -4.43
C ILE A 151 10.45 -3.71 -5.52
#